data_0ec885391b811f4eae9cb120324ed10c
#
_entry.id   0ec885391b811f4eae9cb120324ed10c
#
_cell.length_a   1.000
_cell.length_b   1.000
_cell.length_c   1.000
_cell.angle_alpha   90.00
_cell.angle_beta   90.00
_cell.angle_gamma   90.00
#
_symmetry.space_group_name_H-M   'P 1'
#
loop_
_entity.id
_entity.type
_entity.pdbx_description
1 polymer ?
#
loop_
_entity_poly.entity_id
_entity_poly.type
_entity_poly.pdbx_seq_one_letter_code
_entity_poly.pdbx_strand_id
1 'polypeptide(L)'
;MIGEIRDQETAQIAVQASITGHLVVSTLHTNSSASTISRLEDMGVESYLLADSVKGIIAQRLVRRLCPACKREHLLTEEEKAFMNIPAFRPVKIYEPCGCEKCANTGYKGRIGIYEIMTITPKLKSLISKGVDICLLYTSDAADE
;
A
#
# COMPACT_ATOMS: atom_id res chain seq x y z
N MET A 1 0.68 -8.06 19.69
CA MET A 1 0.79 -6.86 18.87
C MET A 1 2.09 -6.15 19.21
N ILE A 2 2.89 -5.81 18.21
CA ILE A 2 4.12 -5.03 18.34
C ILE A 2 3.83 -3.67 17.70
N GLY A 3 4.08 -2.57 18.41
CA GLY A 3 3.72 -1.23 17.93
C GLY A 3 4.38 -0.88 16.60
N GLU A 4 5.67 -1.20 16.46
CA GLU A 4 6.47 -0.95 15.26
C GLU A 4 7.71 -1.84 15.26
N ILE A 5 8.16 -2.25 14.05
CA ILE A 5 9.44 -2.93 13.84
C ILE A 5 10.41 -1.94 13.20
N ARG A 6 11.51 -1.63 13.92
CA ARG A 6 12.56 -0.71 13.45
C ARG A 6 13.93 -1.33 13.32
N ASP A 7 14.16 -2.45 13.99
CA ASP A 7 15.45 -3.08 14.14
C ASP A 7 15.37 -4.59 13.95
N GLN A 8 16.52 -5.21 13.79
CA GLN A 8 16.69 -6.64 13.55
C GLN A 8 16.14 -7.49 14.70
N GLU A 9 16.39 -7.11 15.95
CA GLU A 9 15.99 -7.89 17.11
C GLU A 9 14.46 -8.00 17.20
N THR A 10 13.77 -6.86 17.06
CA THR A 10 12.29 -6.80 17.03
C THR A 10 11.72 -7.60 15.87
N ALA A 11 12.34 -7.52 14.67
CA ALA A 11 11.92 -8.27 13.49
C ALA A 11 12.04 -9.79 13.72
N GLN A 12 13.15 -10.25 14.26
CA GLN A 12 13.37 -11.67 14.57
C GLN A 12 12.37 -12.20 15.61
N ILE A 13 12.12 -11.45 16.68
CA ILE A 13 11.14 -11.82 17.71
C ILE A 13 9.74 -11.93 17.09
N ALA A 14 9.34 -10.98 16.24
CA ALA A 14 8.05 -10.97 15.57
C ALA A 14 7.86 -12.21 14.68
N VAL A 15 8.87 -12.53 13.89
CA VAL A 15 8.88 -13.69 12.99
C VAL A 15 8.85 -15.00 13.78
N GLN A 16 9.66 -15.13 14.80
CA GLN A 16 9.68 -16.33 15.66
C GLN A 16 8.34 -16.58 16.35
N ALA A 17 7.72 -15.52 16.89
CA ALA A 17 6.39 -15.62 17.48
C ALA A 17 5.34 -16.08 16.45
N SER A 18 5.43 -15.56 15.20
CA SER A 18 4.53 -15.99 14.11
C SER A 18 4.70 -17.46 13.74
N ILE A 19 5.93 -17.94 13.62
CA ILE A 19 6.23 -19.34 13.28
C ILE A 19 5.72 -20.30 14.37
N THR A 20 5.76 -19.88 15.64
CA THR A 20 5.22 -20.67 16.77
C THR A 20 3.70 -20.60 16.87
N GLY A 21 3.00 -20.03 15.90
CA GLY A 21 1.54 -20.05 15.79
C GLY A 21 0.83 -18.82 16.37
N HIS A 22 1.56 -17.79 16.80
CA HIS A 22 0.94 -16.56 17.29
C HIS A 22 0.58 -15.63 16.13
N LEU A 23 -0.58 -15.00 16.19
CA LEU A 23 -0.91 -13.89 15.31
C LEU A 23 -0.15 -12.64 15.74
N VAL A 24 0.80 -12.21 14.91
CA VAL A 24 1.58 -11.00 15.12
C VAL A 24 1.05 -9.89 14.21
N VAL A 25 0.73 -8.73 14.79
CA VAL A 25 0.37 -7.52 14.05
C VAL A 25 1.35 -6.42 14.43
N SER A 26 1.94 -5.78 13.43
CA SER A 26 2.91 -4.69 13.62
C SER A 26 2.83 -3.67 12.50
N THR A 27 3.59 -2.58 12.62
CA THR A 27 3.75 -1.57 11.58
C THR A 27 5.22 -1.45 11.16
N LEU A 28 5.43 -1.09 9.90
CA LEU A 28 6.73 -0.71 9.35
C LEU A 28 6.57 0.58 8.54
N HIS A 29 7.62 1.38 8.46
CA HIS A 29 7.67 2.55 7.58
C HIS A 29 8.25 2.15 6.23
N THR A 30 7.35 1.85 5.28
CA THR A 30 7.67 1.49 3.90
C THR A 30 6.77 2.25 2.92
N ASN A 31 7.20 2.34 1.67
CA ASN A 31 6.47 3.08 0.65
C ASN A 31 5.40 2.25 -0.09
N SER A 32 5.50 0.93 -0.04
CA SER A 32 4.59 -0.01 -0.70
C SER A 32 4.54 -1.33 0.05
N SER A 33 3.58 -2.19 -0.27
CA SER A 33 3.47 -3.51 0.33
C SER A 33 4.68 -4.40 -0.03
N ALA A 34 5.11 -4.41 -1.28
CA ALA A 34 6.27 -5.22 -1.70
C ALA A 34 7.58 -4.76 -1.06
N SER A 35 7.82 -3.44 -0.93
CA SER A 35 9.01 -2.92 -0.26
C SER A 35 9.11 -3.29 1.23
N THR A 36 8.02 -3.73 1.82
CA THR A 36 8.02 -4.24 3.20
C THR A 36 8.81 -5.56 3.32
N ILE A 37 8.72 -6.42 2.32
CA ILE A 37 9.49 -7.69 2.30
C ILE A 37 11.00 -7.38 2.28
N SER A 38 11.45 -6.56 1.32
CA SER A 38 12.87 -6.18 1.26
C SER A 38 13.33 -5.46 2.51
N ARG A 39 12.49 -4.63 3.11
CA ARG A 39 12.84 -3.95 4.36
C ARG A 39 13.08 -4.93 5.52
N LEU A 40 12.30 -6.00 5.61
CA LEU A 40 12.51 -7.05 6.60
C LEU A 40 13.76 -7.89 6.30
N GLU A 41 14.06 -8.14 5.01
CA GLU A 41 15.31 -8.78 4.58
C GLU A 41 16.54 -7.92 4.94
N ASP A 42 16.48 -6.61 4.71
CA ASP A 42 17.52 -5.64 5.12
C ASP A 42 17.76 -5.62 6.64
N MET A 43 16.72 -5.93 7.41
CA MET A 43 16.81 -6.10 8.87
C MET A 43 17.36 -7.47 9.28
N GLY A 44 17.83 -8.29 8.33
CA GLY A 44 18.45 -9.59 8.59
C GLY A 44 17.46 -10.72 8.84
N VAL A 45 16.21 -10.60 8.38
CA VAL A 45 15.25 -11.72 8.38
C VAL A 45 15.40 -12.50 7.08
N GLU A 46 15.63 -13.79 7.18
CA GLU A 46 15.81 -14.64 6.00
C GLU A 46 14.51 -14.82 5.21
N SER A 47 14.61 -14.79 3.88
CA SER A 47 13.47 -14.80 2.95
C SER A 47 12.53 -16.00 3.16
N TYR A 48 13.06 -17.18 3.47
CA TYR A 48 12.22 -18.36 3.73
C TYR A 48 11.38 -18.21 5.03
N LEU A 49 11.91 -17.53 6.05
CA LEU A 49 11.16 -17.24 7.28
C LEU A 49 10.05 -16.21 7.02
N LEU A 50 10.32 -15.20 6.18
CA LEU A 50 9.31 -14.24 5.76
C LEU A 50 8.17 -14.91 4.98
N ALA A 51 8.53 -15.80 4.06
CA ALA A 51 7.57 -16.55 3.29
C ALA A 51 6.60 -17.38 4.15
N ASP A 52 7.07 -17.90 5.29
CA ASP A 52 6.26 -18.70 6.20
C ASP A 52 5.47 -17.86 7.22
N SER A 53 6.06 -16.77 7.70
CA SER A 53 5.52 -15.96 8.78
C SER A 53 4.52 -14.90 8.29
N VAL A 54 4.82 -14.20 7.18
CA VAL A 54 3.97 -13.12 6.68
C VAL A 54 2.70 -13.69 6.05
N LYS A 55 1.54 -13.16 6.43
CA LYS A 55 0.23 -13.57 5.87
C LYS A 55 -0.37 -12.51 4.96
N GLY A 56 -0.06 -11.26 5.20
CA GLY A 56 -0.51 -10.14 4.39
C GLY A 56 0.12 -8.84 4.83
N ILE A 57 0.17 -7.89 3.92
CA ILE A 57 0.72 -6.56 4.12
C ILE A 57 -0.30 -5.55 3.63
N ILE A 58 -0.53 -4.51 4.43
CA ILE A 58 -1.43 -3.42 4.09
C ILE A 58 -0.61 -2.13 4.10
N ALA A 59 -0.35 -1.57 2.92
CA ALA A 59 0.23 -0.25 2.81
C ALA A 59 -0.87 0.80 2.76
N GLN A 60 -0.74 1.84 3.59
CA GLN A 60 -1.73 2.90 3.74
C GLN A 60 -1.15 4.25 3.36
N ARG A 61 -1.93 5.03 2.59
CA ARG A 61 -1.65 6.44 2.31
C ARG A 61 -2.85 7.29 2.74
N LEU A 62 -2.58 8.39 3.40
CA LEU A 62 -3.61 9.37 3.75
C LEU A 62 -3.60 10.49 2.71
N VAL A 63 -4.67 10.62 1.95
CA VAL A 63 -4.87 11.70 0.99
C VAL A 63 -5.88 12.72 1.52
N ARG A 64 -5.74 13.98 1.10
CA ARG A 64 -6.70 15.04 1.47
C ARG A 64 -8.03 14.79 0.78
N ARG A 65 -9.11 14.89 1.53
CA ARG A 65 -10.47 14.79 0.98
C ARG A 65 -10.93 16.16 0.50
N LEU A 66 -11.51 16.22 -0.71
CA LEU A 66 -12.11 17.43 -1.22
C LEU A 66 -13.24 17.93 -0.31
N CYS A 67 -13.32 19.24 -0.15
CA CYS A 67 -14.38 19.86 0.63
C CYS A 67 -15.75 19.62 -0.03
N PRO A 68 -16.70 18.97 0.64
CA PRO A 68 -18.00 18.67 0.05
C PRO A 68 -18.82 19.91 -0.28
N ALA A 69 -18.53 21.05 0.36
CA ALA A 69 -19.27 22.29 0.18
C ALA A 69 -18.82 23.12 -1.04
N CYS A 70 -17.60 22.91 -1.53
CA CYS A 70 -17.06 23.76 -2.60
C CYS A 70 -16.34 23.00 -3.73
N LYS A 71 -16.30 21.67 -3.70
CA LYS A 71 -15.75 20.90 -4.81
C LYS A 71 -16.55 21.18 -6.08
N ARG A 72 -15.87 21.34 -7.22
CA ARG A 72 -16.51 21.55 -8.52
C ARG A 72 -16.36 20.31 -9.39
N GLU A 73 -17.35 20.07 -10.25
CA GLU A 73 -17.20 19.07 -11.30
C GLU A 73 -16.16 19.52 -12.31
N HIS A 74 -15.30 18.60 -12.70
CA HIS A 74 -14.34 18.77 -13.77
C HIS A 74 -14.45 17.57 -14.72
N LEU A 75 -14.56 17.85 -16.01
CA LEU A 75 -14.50 16.82 -17.05
C LEU A 75 -13.04 16.62 -17.41
N LEU A 76 -12.57 15.38 -17.30
CA LEU A 76 -11.20 15.02 -17.67
C LEU A 76 -10.91 15.43 -19.12
N THR A 77 -9.81 16.15 -19.30
CA THR A 77 -9.24 16.42 -20.63
C THR A 77 -8.67 15.14 -21.24
N GLU A 78 -8.36 15.16 -22.52
CA GLU A 78 -7.75 14.00 -23.19
C GLU A 78 -6.35 13.68 -22.63
N GLU A 79 -5.57 14.71 -22.26
CA GLU A 79 -4.27 14.56 -21.65
C GLU A 79 -4.36 13.89 -20.26
N GLU A 80 -5.31 14.32 -19.42
CA GLU A 80 -5.55 13.73 -18.12
C GLU A 80 -6.04 12.27 -18.22
N LYS A 81 -6.88 11.96 -19.19
CA LYS A 81 -7.31 10.60 -19.48
C LYS A 81 -6.14 9.72 -19.91
N ALA A 82 -5.27 10.22 -20.79
CA ALA A 82 -4.07 9.49 -21.21
C ALA A 82 -3.15 9.20 -20.02
N PHE A 83 -2.93 10.18 -19.14
CA PHE A 83 -2.13 10.00 -17.92
C PHE A 83 -2.71 8.93 -16.97
N MET A 84 -4.05 8.84 -16.91
CA MET A 84 -4.77 7.88 -16.06
C MET A 84 -5.05 6.53 -16.76
N ASN A 85 -4.55 6.30 -17.98
CA ASN A 85 -4.86 5.13 -18.80
C ASN A 85 -6.38 4.92 -19.03
N ILE A 86 -7.14 6.01 -19.11
CA ILE A 86 -8.58 5.97 -19.37
C ILE A 86 -8.83 6.13 -20.87
N PRO A 87 -9.64 5.27 -21.51
CA PRO A 87 -9.97 5.43 -22.94
C PRO A 87 -10.60 6.80 -23.23
N ALA A 88 -10.12 7.47 -24.31
CA ALA A 88 -10.52 8.83 -24.68
C ALA A 88 -12.04 8.98 -24.86
N PHE A 89 -12.71 7.94 -25.37
CA PHE A 89 -14.17 7.94 -25.61
C PHE A 89 -15.01 7.87 -24.32
N ARG A 90 -14.41 7.57 -23.16
CA ARG A 90 -15.15 7.45 -21.91
C ARG A 90 -15.27 8.82 -21.24
N PRO A 91 -16.49 9.40 -21.11
CA PRO A 91 -16.66 10.59 -20.31
C PRO A 91 -16.52 10.25 -18.82
N VAL A 92 -15.54 10.82 -18.16
CA VAL A 92 -15.32 10.65 -16.72
C VAL A 92 -15.38 12.01 -16.05
N LYS A 93 -16.28 12.12 -15.08
CA LYS A 93 -16.40 13.30 -14.22
C LYS A 93 -15.57 13.08 -12.97
N ILE A 94 -14.70 14.02 -12.68
CA ILE A 94 -13.97 14.11 -11.42
C ILE A 94 -14.32 15.40 -10.71
N TYR A 95 -13.72 15.65 -9.57
CA TYR A 95 -13.92 16.89 -8.83
C TYR A 95 -12.58 17.55 -8.53
N GLU A 96 -12.57 18.88 -8.58
CA GLU A 96 -11.43 19.70 -8.25
C GLU A 96 -11.67 20.55 -6.98
N PRO A 97 -10.60 20.94 -6.25
CA PRO A 97 -10.71 21.82 -5.10
C PRO A 97 -10.99 23.25 -5.55
N CYS A 98 -11.93 23.93 -4.88
CA CYS A 98 -12.22 25.34 -5.16
C CYS A 98 -11.75 26.25 -4.03
N GLY A 99 -12.19 25.99 -2.80
CA GLY A 99 -12.01 26.85 -1.63
C GLY A 99 -13.29 27.53 -1.20
N CYS A 100 -13.53 27.57 0.11
CA CYS A 100 -14.63 28.32 0.74
C CYS A 100 -14.31 28.52 2.24
N GLU A 101 -15.10 29.32 2.92
CA GLU A 101 -14.94 29.58 4.37
C GLU A 101 -14.95 28.28 5.20
N LYS A 102 -15.79 27.26 4.83
CA LYS A 102 -15.90 25.98 5.56
C LYS A 102 -14.62 25.13 5.52
N CYS A 103 -13.74 25.40 4.60
CA CYS A 103 -12.44 24.71 4.46
C CYS A 103 -11.24 25.68 4.60
N ALA A 104 -11.45 26.90 5.13
CA ALA A 104 -10.45 27.95 5.23
C ALA A 104 -9.75 28.18 3.86
N ASN A 105 -10.52 28.25 2.79
CA ASN A 105 -10.10 28.47 1.40
C ASN A 105 -9.09 27.45 0.84
N THR A 106 -8.88 26.31 1.51
CA THR A 106 -7.96 25.27 1.05
C THR A 106 -8.53 24.34 -0.03
N GLY A 107 -9.86 24.30 -0.17
CA GLY A 107 -10.55 23.32 -1.04
C GLY A 107 -10.61 21.90 -0.47
N TYR A 108 -10.02 21.62 0.71
CA TYR A 108 -9.95 20.30 1.32
C TYR A 108 -10.48 20.32 2.76
N LYS A 109 -11.11 19.20 3.17
CA LYS A 109 -11.59 19.03 4.54
C LYS A 109 -11.50 17.56 4.97
N GLY A 110 -10.58 17.29 5.90
CA GLY A 110 -10.29 15.94 6.39
C GLY A 110 -9.38 15.14 5.45
N ARG A 111 -9.16 13.88 5.81
CA ARG A 111 -8.33 12.91 5.10
C ARG A 111 -9.08 11.61 4.91
N ILE A 112 -8.70 10.86 3.89
CA ILE A 112 -9.20 9.50 3.63
C ILE A 112 -8.01 8.59 3.39
N GLY A 113 -8.07 7.36 3.89
CA GLY A 113 -7.07 6.34 3.62
C GLY A 113 -7.31 5.71 2.25
N ILE A 114 -6.23 5.55 1.51
CA ILE A 114 -6.16 4.62 0.37
C ILE A 114 -5.23 3.49 0.76
N TYR A 115 -5.53 2.30 0.30
CA TYR A 115 -4.87 1.09 0.76
C TYR A 115 -4.41 0.25 -0.43
N GLU A 116 -3.21 -0.28 -0.30
CA GLU A 116 -2.68 -1.35 -1.13
C GLU A 116 -2.64 -2.59 -0.24
N ILE A 117 -3.29 -3.67 -0.66
CA ILE A 117 -3.40 -4.89 0.14
C ILE A 117 -2.72 -6.02 -0.64
N MET A 118 -1.66 -6.59 -0.06
CA MET A 118 -0.95 -7.73 -0.61
C MET A 118 -1.18 -8.95 0.30
N THR A 119 -1.96 -9.89 -0.19
CA THR A 119 -2.14 -11.19 0.48
C THR A 119 -1.07 -12.16 0.02
N ILE A 120 -0.42 -12.85 0.95
CA ILE A 120 0.63 -13.79 0.59
C ILE A 120 0.02 -15.11 0.09
N THR A 121 -0.14 -15.19 -1.23
CA THR A 121 -0.58 -16.40 -1.93
C THR A 121 0.53 -17.47 -1.95
N PRO A 122 0.21 -18.77 -2.23
CA PRO A 122 1.24 -19.80 -2.38
C PRO A 122 2.28 -19.47 -3.45
N LYS A 123 1.89 -18.80 -4.53
CA LYS A 123 2.78 -18.32 -5.59
C LYS A 123 3.74 -17.25 -5.06
N LEU A 124 3.22 -16.21 -4.39
CA LEU A 124 4.03 -15.17 -3.75
C LEU A 124 4.96 -15.74 -2.69
N LYS A 125 4.47 -16.66 -1.87
CA LYS A 125 5.29 -17.37 -0.89
C LYS A 125 6.51 -18.04 -1.52
N SER A 126 6.32 -18.74 -2.65
CA SER A 126 7.41 -19.38 -3.40
C SER A 126 8.40 -18.36 -3.98
N LEU A 127 7.95 -17.18 -4.42
CA LEU A 127 8.81 -16.12 -4.93
C LEU A 127 9.62 -15.47 -3.79
N ILE A 128 8.98 -15.13 -2.69
CA ILE A 128 9.64 -14.56 -1.50
C ILE A 128 10.70 -15.53 -0.99
N SER A 129 10.40 -16.82 -0.83
CA SER A 129 11.36 -17.81 -0.32
C SER A 129 12.61 -17.96 -1.17
N LYS A 130 12.55 -17.59 -2.45
CA LYS A 130 13.68 -17.60 -3.39
C LYS A 130 14.47 -16.29 -3.41
N GLY A 131 14.08 -15.28 -2.62
CA GLY A 131 14.70 -13.97 -2.62
C GLY A 131 14.55 -13.23 -3.95
N VAL A 132 13.38 -13.32 -4.58
CA VAL A 132 13.12 -12.74 -5.90
C VAL A 132 12.88 -11.22 -5.79
N ASP A 133 13.33 -10.47 -6.79
CA ASP A 133 13.26 -9.01 -6.87
C ASP A 133 11.80 -8.49 -6.71
N ILE A 134 11.69 -7.35 -6.02
CA ILE A 134 10.44 -6.61 -5.77
C ILE A 134 9.58 -6.42 -7.03
N CYS A 135 10.21 -6.17 -8.19
CA CYS A 135 9.50 -5.99 -9.46
C CYS A 135 8.65 -7.21 -9.85
N LEU A 136 9.13 -8.41 -9.56
CA LEU A 136 8.39 -9.65 -9.84
C LEU A 136 7.26 -9.90 -8.85
N LEU A 137 7.36 -9.41 -7.62
CA LEU A 137 6.26 -9.48 -6.66
C LEU A 137 5.06 -8.64 -7.11
N TYR A 138 5.30 -7.46 -7.68
CA TYR A 138 4.25 -6.60 -8.21
C TYR A 138 3.55 -7.20 -9.44
N THR A 139 4.31 -7.79 -10.38
CA THR A 139 3.73 -8.33 -11.61
C THR A 139 2.98 -9.64 -11.38
N SER A 140 3.33 -10.40 -10.34
CA SER A 140 2.64 -11.66 -10.04
C SER A 140 1.29 -11.46 -9.35
N ASP A 141 1.11 -10.36 -8.60
CA ASP A 141 -0.15 -10.02 -7.93
C ASP A 141 -1.17 -9.44 -8.92
N ALA A 142 -0.68 -8.71 -9.94
CA ALA A 142 -1.52 -8.13 -10.99
C ALA A 142 -2.01 -9.14 -12.07
N ALA A 143 -1.49 -10.36 -12.07
CA ALA A 143 -1.83 -11.39 -13.05
C ALA A 143 -2.94 -12.35 -12.57
N ASP A 144 -3.39 -12.25 -11.32
CA ASP A 144 -4.39 -13.14 -10.71
C ASP A 144 -5.79 -12.46 -10.58
N GLU A 145 -6.01 -11.26 -11.18
CA GLU A 145 -7.33 -10.66 -11.45
C GLU A 145 -7.72 -10.94 -12.93
#